data_58f665c8a23c207153a7ef2ec3855e14
#
_entry.id   58f665c8a23c207153a7ef2ec3855e14
#
_cell.length_a   1.000
_cell.length_b   1.000
_cell.length_c   1.000
_cell.angle_alpha   90.00
_cell.angle_beta   90.00
_cell.angle_gamma   90.00
#
_symmetry.space_group_name_H-M   'P 1'
#
loop_
_entity.id
_entity.type
_entity.pdbx_description
1 polymer ?
#
loop_
_entity_poly.entity_id
_entity_poly.type
_entity_poly.pdbx_seq_one_letter_code
_entity_poly.pdbx_strand_id
1 'polypeptide(L)'
;ETVLQLMNVENSGAFLGMGSESNPTIKLIFLLMVPALVLGFVLYYLFTNKSLDRLTTTGLCCIVGGGLANLFDRFLYGSVTDFLFMDFSIARTGIFNIADLSVTTGMVLILIATLKERAQNKKSSA
;
A
#
# COMPACT_ATOMS: atom_id res chain seq x y z
N GLU A 1 -5.32 -27.97 5.45
CA GLU A 1 -4.52 -26.72 5.45
C GLU A 1 -5.39 -25.54 5.06
N THR A 2 -5.22 -24.44 5.76
CA THR A 2 -6.00 -23.21 5.54
C THR A 2 -5.22 -22.27 4.64
N VAL A 3 -5.82 -21.84 3.53
CA VAL A 3 -5.17 -20.90 2.61
C VAL A 3 -5.05 -19.51 3.25
N LEU A 4 -6.12 -19.04 3.90
CA LEU A 4 -6.13 -17.75 4.59
C LEU A 4 -6.15 -17.99 6.10
N GLN A 5 -5.22 -17.37 6.82
CA GLN A 5 -5.12 -17.49 8.26
C GLN A 5 -5.22 -16.11 8.92
N LEU A 6 -5.88 -16.06 10.08
CA LEU A 6 -5.93 -14.86 10.91
C LEU A 6 -4.90 -14.98 12.01
N MET A 7 -4.06 -13.97 12.14
CA MET A 7 -2.97 -13.94 13.12
C MET A 7 -2.94 -12.58 13.80
N ASN A 8 -2.55 -12.56 15.07
CA ASN A 8 -2.39 -11.31 15.82
C ASN A 8 -0.91 -11.05 16.03
N VAL A 9 -0.28 -10.32 15.11
CA VAL A 9 1.15 -10.04 15.12
C VAL A 9 1.37 -8.53 14.96
N GLU A 10 2.17 -7.96 15.86
CA GLU A 10 2.58 -6.56 15.76
C GLU A 10 3.71 -6.42 14.74
N ASN A 11 3.53 -5.54 13.75
CA ASN A 11 4.55 -5.28 12.74
C ASN A 11 5.18 -3.90 12.99
N SER A 12 6.42 -3.91 13.50
CA SER A 12 7.20 -2.69 13.75
C SER A 12 8.07 -2.30 12.56
N GLY A 13 8.08 -3.08 11.49
CA GLY A 13 8.81 -2.78 10.27
C GLY A 13 7.91 -2.16 9.20
N ALA A 14 8.35 -2.20 7.94
CA ALA A 14 7.59 -1.74 6.80
C ALA A 14 6.59 -2.81 6.36
N PHE A 15 6.04 -2.66 5.15
CA PHE A 15 5.12 -3.63 4.55
C PHE A 15 5.69 -5.05 4.68
N LEU A 16 4.87 -6.01 5.10
CA LEU A 16 5.24 -7.42 5.30
C LEU A 16 6.39 -7.62 6.32
N GLY A 17 6.56 -6.68 7.25
CA GLY A 17 7.54 -6.81 8.33
C GLY A 17 8.98 -6.45 7.95
N MET A 18 9.19 -5.91 6.77
CA MET A 18 10.54 -5.54 6.33
C MET A 18 11.12 -4.42 7.21
N GLY A 19 12.39 -4.57 7.56
CA GLY A 19 13.09 -3.57 8.36
C GLY A 19 12.87 -3.68 9.86
N SER A 20 12.17 -4.71 10.34
CA SER A 20 11.86 -4.87 11.77
C SER A 20 13.10 -4.96 12.66
N GLU A 21 14.23 -5.40 12.12
CA GLU A 21 15.47 -5.58 12.89
C GLU A 21 16.39 -4.35 12.86
N SER A 22 15.99 -3.27 12.19
CA SER A 22 16.77 -2.03 12.15
C SER A 22 16.74 -1.31 13.48
N ASN A 23 17.64 -0.30 13.66
CA ASN A 23 17.64 0.55 14.86
C ASN A 23 16.24 1.14 15.07
N PRO A 24 15.64 0.99 16.27
CA PRO A 24 14.26 1.38 16.50
C PRO A 24 13.95 2.86 16.21
N THR A 25 14.85 3.75 16.60
CA THR A 25 14.62 5.20 16.39
C THR A 25 14.70 5.56 14.91
N ILE A 26 15.71 5.09 14.22
CA ILE A 26 15.89 5.36 12.79
C ILE A 26 14.75 4.71 12.01
N LYS A 27 14.39 3.48 12.35
CA LYS A 27 13.30 2.77 11.73
C LYS A 27 11.98 3.54 11.86
N LEU A 28 11.67 4.02 13.06
CA LEU A 28 10.43 4.75 13.30
C LEU A 28 10.38 6.05 12.49
N ILE A 29 11.49 6.80 12.46
CA ILE A 29 11.58 8.03 11.68
C ILE A 29 11.31 7.73 10.19
N PHE A 30 11.99 6.74 9.62
CA PHE A 30 11.78 6.37 8.23
C PHE A 30 10.36 5.91 7.95
N LEU A 31 9.79 5.10 8.83
CA LEU A 31 8.46 4.53 8.61
C LEU A 31 7.33 5.53 8.85
N LEU A 32 7.61 6.65 9.50
CA LEU A 32 6.67 7.76 9.63
C LEU A 32 6.89 8.81 8.55
N MET A 33 8.14 9.23 8.34
CA MET A 33 8.45 10.36 7.45
C MET A 33 8.29 10.00 5.98
N VAL A 34 8.83 8.86 5.54
CA VAL A 34 8.79 8.49 4.13
C VAL A 34 7.36 8.24 3.66
N PRO A 35 6.54 7.42 4.35
CA PRO A 35 5.14 7.26 3.96
C PRO A 35 4.36 8.57 4.02
N ALA A 36 4.60 9.43 5.02
CA ALA A 36 3.93 10.71 5.12
C ALA A 36 4.22 11.60 3.92
N LEU A 37 5.49 11.66 3.48
CA LEU A 37 5.87 12.43 2.31
C LEU A 37 5.23 11.86 1.04
N VAL A 38 5.25 10.55 0.87
CA VAL A 38 4.62 9.90 -0.29
C VAL A 38 3.12 10.16 -0.32
N LEU A 39 2.44 10.00 0.82
CA LEU A 39 1.00 10.25 0.91
C LEU A 39 0.67 11.72 0.65
N GLY A 40 1.48 12.63 1.16
CA GLY A 40 1.32 14.06 0.90
C GLY A 40 1.43 14.36 -0.58
N PHE A 41 2.40 13.77 -1.27
CA PHE A 41 2.56 13.93 -2.71
C PHE A 41 1.37 13.34 -3.48
N VAL A 42 0.91 12.16 -3.09
CA VAL A 42 -0.23 11.52 -3.76
C VAL A 42 -1.50 12.36 -3.57
N LEU A 43 -1.73 12.88 -2.37
CA LEU A 43 -2.87 13.76 -2.11
C LEU A 43 -2.80 15.04 -2.94
N TYR A 44 -1.62 15.67 -3.00
CA TYR A 44 -1.43 16.85 -3.83
C TYR A 44 -1.75 16.55 -5.29
N TYR A 45 -1.21 15.46 -5.82
CA TYR A 45 -1.45 15.05 -7.19
C TYR A 45 -2.95 14.79 -7.46
N LEU A 46 -3.61 14.11 -6.52
CA LEU A 46 -5.02 13.77 -6.63
C LEU A 46 -5.91 15.02 -6.66
N PHE A 47 -5.62 16.01 -5.81
CA PHE A 47 -6.44 17.21 -5.71
C PHE A 47 -6.13 18.26 -6.78
N THR A 48 -4.94 18.25 -7.38
CA THR A 48 -4.56 19.24 -8.38
C THR A 48 -4.74 18.76 -9.81
N ASN A 49 -4.84 17.47 -10.05
CA ASN A 49 -5.00 16.92 -11.39
C ASN A 49 -6.46 16.54 -11.64
N LYS A 50 -7.16 17.34 -12.44
CA LYS A 50 -8.59 17.15 -12.71
C LYS A 50 -8.88 16.25 -13.90
N SER A 51 -7.86 15.81 -14.63
CA SER A 51 -8.03 15.00 -15.83
C SER A 51 -7.80 13.50 -15.59
N LEU A 52 -7.72 13.08 -14.32
CA LEU A 52 -7.54 11.66 -13.98
C LEU A 52 -8.81 10.87 -14.31
N ASP A 53 -8.60 9.69 -14.88
CA ASP A 53 -9.69 8.75 -15.12
C ASP A 53 -10.17 8.14 -13.80
N ARG A 54 -11.35 7.50 -13.84
CA ARG A 54 -11.95 6.91 -12.64
C ARG A 54 -11.10 5.80 -12.04
N LEU A 55 -10.50 4.98 -12.90
CA LEU A 55 -9.71 3.84 -12.43
C LEU A 55 -8.47 4.32 -11.67
N THR A 56 -7.77 5.32 -12.20
CA THR A 56 -6.60 5.91 -11.53
C THR A 56 -7.01 6.61 -10.24
N THR A 57 -8.11 7.37 -10.25
CA THR A 57 -8.62 8.03 -9.05
C THR A 57 -8.96 7.02 -7.96
N THR A 58 -9.67 5.95 -8.31
CA THR A 58 -10.01 4.88 -7.36
C THR A 58 -8.75 4.24 -6.79
N GLY A 59 -7.78 3.95 -7.66
CA GLY A 59 -6.51 3.36 -7.22
C GLY A 59 -5.76 4.26 -6.25
N LEU A 60 -5.66 5.55 -6.56
CA LEU A 60 -5.00 6.52 -5.66
C LEU A 60 -5.73 6.64 -4.33
N CYS A 61 -7.07 6.62 -4.33
CA CYS A 61 -7.85 6.65 -3.10
C CYS A 61 -7.60 5.41 -2.24
N CYS A 62 -7.49 4.23 -2.85
CA CYS A 62 -7.16 3.00 -2.14
C CYS A 62 -5.78 3.08 -1.49
N ILE A 63 -4.80 3.64 -2.20
CA ILE A 63 -3.43 3.81 -1.68
C ILE A 63 -3.44 4.79 -0.51
N VAL A 64 -4.12 5.92 -0.65
CA VAL A 64 -4.18 6.93 0.40
C VAL A 64 -4.88 6.36 1.64
N GLY A 65 -6.03 5.70 1.47
CA GLY A 65 -6.77 5.13 2.59
C GLY A 65 -5.96 4.11 3.36
N GLY A 66 -5.36 3.15 2.66
CA GLY A 66 -4.53 2.12 3.28
C GLY A 66 -3.26 2.70 3.89
N GLY A 67 -2.60 3.61 3.18
CA GLY A 67 -1.38 4.25 3.67
C GLY A 67 -1.62 5.09 4.92
N LEU A 68 -2.71 5.85 4.95
CA LEU A 68 -3.08 6.65 6.12
C LEU A 68 -3.39 5.77 7.32
N ALA A 69 -4.08 4.64 7.12
CA ALA A 69 -4.40 3.72 8.21
C ALA A 69 -3.12 3.15 8.83
N ASN A 70 -2.17 2.70 8.01
CA ASN A 70 -0.91 2.18 8.51
C ASN A 70 -0.06 3.26 9.18
N LEU A 71 -0.02 4.45 8.60
CA LEU A 71 0.72 5.57 9.19
C LEU A 71 0.15 5.97 10.55
N PHE A 72 -1.17 6.02 10.65
CA PHE A 72 -1.86 6.36 11.90
C PHE A 72 -1.53 5.33 12.99
N ASP A 73 -1.57 4.05 12.67
CA ASP A 73 -1.24 3.00 13.63
C ASP A 73 0.20 3.11 14.12
N ARG A 74 1.14 3.36 13.21
CA ARG A 74 2.55 3.54 13.60
C ARG A 74 2.76 4.76 14.46
N PHE A 75 2.06 5.84 14.15
CA PHE A 75 2.16 7.08 14.93
C PHE A 75 1.67 6.88 16.36
N LEU A 76 0.53 6.19 16.54
CA LEU A 76 -0.06 5.98 17.87
C LEU A 76 0.60 4.87 18.66
N TYR A 77 0.96 3.76 18.01
CA TYR A 77 1.37 2.55 18.69
C TYR A 77 2.81 2.11 18.40
N GLY A 78 3.49 2.80 17.50
CA GLY A 78 4.83 2.45 17.06
C GLY A 78 4.90 1.23 16.14
N SER A 79 3.77 0.57 15.88
CA SER A 79 3.70 -0.61 15.03
C SER A 79 2.32 -0.75 14.39
N VAL A 80 2.21 -1.66 13.43
CA VAL A 80 0.94 -2.00 12.77
C VAL A 80 0.60 -3.44 13.12
N THR A 81 -0.67 -3.70 13.45
CA THR A 81 -1.14 -5.06 13.70
C THR A 81 -1.48 -5.73 12.38
N ASP A 82 -0.68 -6.73 12.01
CA ASP A 82 -0.91 -7.56 10.84
C ASP A 82 -1.62 -8.84 11.28
N PHE A 83 -2.73 -9.19 10.66
CA PHE A 83 -3.53 -10.33 11.09
C PHE A 83 -3.93 -11.28 9.95
N LEU A 84 -3.52 -11.00 8.73
CA LEU A 84 -3.82 -11.86 7.57
C LEU A 84 -2.55 -12.51 7.06
N PHE A 85 -2.66 -13.79 6.74
CA PHE A 85 -1.57 -14.58 6.19
C PHE A 85 -2.14 -15.57 5.18
N MET A 86 -1.61 -15.60 3.98
CA MET A 86 -2.08 -16.50 2.92
C MET A 86 -1.02 -17.54 2.59
N ASP A 87 -1.43 -18.80 2.58
CA ASP A 87 -0.58 -19.94 2.30
C ASP A 87 -1.16 -20.73 1.11
N PHE A 88 -0.44 -20.73 0.01
CA PHE A 88 -0.85 -21.36 -1.24
C PHE A 88 -0.10 -22.68 -1.50
N SER A 89 0.56 -23.27 -0.51
CA SER A 89 1.36 -24.49 -0.63
C SER A 89 2.65 -24.29 -1.44
N ILE A 90 2.59 -23.60 -2.58
CA ILE A 90 3.74 -23.35 -3.44
C ILE A 90 4.43 -22.05 -3.03
N ALA A 91 3.64 -21.05 -2.63
CA ALA A 91 4.14 -19.74 -2.23
C ALA A 91 3.32 -19.21 -1.05
N ARG A 92 3.95 -18.44 -0.20
CA ARG A 92 3.30 -17.81 0.96
C ARG A 92 3.52 -16.31 0.92
N THR A 93 2.50 -15.55 1.37
CA THR A 93 2.68 -14.12 1.60
C THR A 93 3.34 -13.90 2.95
N GLY A 94 3.92 -12.71 3.15
CA GLY A 94 4.23 -12.26 4.50
C GLY A 94 2.94 -11.94 5.25
N ILE A 95 3.06 -11.62 6.54
CA ILE A 95 1.91 -11.23 7.35
C ILE A 95 1.52 -9.79 6.98
N PHE A 96 0.22 -9.54 6.81
CA PHE A 96 -0.27 -8.25 6.36
C PHE A 96 -1.63 -7.94 6.99
N ASN A 97 -2.19 -6.76 6.68
CA ASN A 97 -3.50 -6.32 7.16
C ASN A 97 -4.36 -5.79 6.01
N ILE A 98 -5.60 -5.38 6.33
CA ILE A 98 -6.55 -4.86 5.33
C ILE A 98 -6.01 -3.59 4.66
N ALA A 99 -5.29 -2.75 5.39
CA ALA A 99 -4.69 -1.53 4.81
C ALA A 99 -3.68 -1.88 3.72
N ASP A 100 -2.89 -2.94 3.93
CA ASP A 100 -1.94 -3.43 2.92
C ASP A 100 -2.67 -3.93 1.67
N LEU A 101 -3.81 -4.61 1.85
CA LEU A 101 -4.65 -5.03 0.72
C LEU A 101 -5.17 -3.81 -0.04
N SER A 102 -5.57 -2.76 0.66
CA SER A 102 -6.07 -1.53 0.03
C SER A 102 -4.97 -0.87 -0.81
N VAL A 103 -3.76 -0.75 -0.27
CA VAL A 103 -2.62 -0.19 -1.01
C VAL A 103 -2.31 -1.04 -2.24
N THR A 104 -2.23 -2.35 -2.08
CA THR A 104 -1.93 -3.26 -3.19
C THR A 104 -3.01 -3.18 -4.28
N THR A 105 -4.27 -3.18 -3.88
CA THR A 105 -5.39 -3.04 -4.81
C THR A 105 -5.27 -1.73 -5.59
N GLY A 106 -4.95 -0.63 -4.91
CA GLY A 106 -4.76 0.66 -5.55
C GLY A 106 -3.64 0.62 -6.60
N MET A 107 -2.52 0.00 -6.26
CA MET A 107 -1.39 -0.14 -7.20
C MET A 107 -1.78 -0.95 -8.43
N VAL A 108 -2.51 -2.04 -8.26
CA VAL A 108 -3.00 -2.86 -9.38
C VAL A 108 -3.94 -2.07 -10.27
N LEU A 109 -4.87 -1.31 -9.69
CA LEU A 109 -5.80 -0.49 -10.46
C LEU A 109 -5.07 0.56 -11.30
N ILE A 110 -4.05 1.20 -10.73
CA ILE A 110 -3.25 2.20 -11.46
C ILE A 110 -2.47 1.51 -12.59
N LEU A 111 -1.93 0.34 -12.37
CA LEU A 111 -1.25 -0.41 -13.41
C LEU A 111 -2.19 -0.73 -14.57
N ILE A 112 -3.40 -1.20 -14.28
CA ILE A 112 -4.42 -1.48 -15.29
C ILE A 112 -4.75 -0.21 -16.08
N ALA A 113 -4.95 0.92 -15.38
CA ALA A 113 -5.25 2.19 -16.02
C ALA A 113 -4.13 2.63 -16.97
N THR A 114 -2.88 2.48 -16.51
CA THR A 114 -1.71 2.84 -17.31
C THR A 114 -1.61 1.97 -18.58
N LEU A 115 -1.85 0.67 -18.45
CA LEU A 115 -1.81 -0.25 -19.60
C LEU A 115 -2.91 0.06 -20.60
N LYS A 116 -4.12 0.39 -20.11
CA LYS A 116 -5.23 0.80 -20.97
C LYS A 116 -4.91 2.09 -21.73
N GLU A 117 -4.35 3.07 -21.06
CA GLU A 117 -3.96 4.34 -21.68
C GLU A 117 -2.91 4.12 -22.77
N ARG A 118 -1.90 3.31 -22.50
CA ARG A 118 -0.87 2.99 -23.49
C ARG A 118 -1.46 2.28 -24.71
N ALA A 119 -2.39 1.36 -24.51
CA ALA A 119 -3.05 0.66 -25.59
C ALA A 119 -3.87 1.62 -26.46
N GLN A 120 -4.59 2.56 -25.86
CA GLN A 120 -5.37 3.57 -26.57
C GLN A 120 -4.46 4.53 -27.36
N ASN A 121 -3.38 5.00 -26.74
CA ASN A 121 -2.43 5.89 -27.40
C ASN A 121 -1.75 5.19 -28.58
N LYS A 122 -1.43 3.92 -28.46
CA LYS A 122 -0.83 3.13 -29.53
C LYS A 122 -1.79 3.00 -30.72
N LYS A 123 -3.09 2.79 -30.46
CA LYS A 123 -4.12 2.75 -31.50
C LYS A 123 -4.29 4.10 -32.19
N SER A 124 -4.24 5.19 -31.44
CA SER A 124 -4.40 6.54 -31.97
C SER A 124 -3.21 6.97 -32.83
N SER A 125 -2.03 6.40 -32.60
CA SER A 125 -0.80 6.71 -33.35
C SER A 125 -0.64 5.89 -34.63
N ALA A 126 -1.46 4.88 -34.80
CA ALA A 126 -1.39 3.97 -35.95
C ALA A 126 -2.11 4.51 -37.18
#